data_7da92927a2443a338a01e74084e8c255
#
_entry.id   7da92927a2443a338a01e74084e8c255
#
_cell.length_a   1.000
_cell.length_b   1.000
_cell.length_c   1.000
_cell.angle_alpha   90.00
_cell.angle_beta   90.00
_cell.angle_gamma   90.00
#
_symmetry.space_group_name_H-M   'P 1'
#
loop_
_entity.id
_entity.type
_entity.pdbx_description
1 polymer ?
#
loop_
_entity_poly.entity_id
_entity_poly.type
_entity_poly.pdbx_seq_one_letter_code
_entity_poly.pdbx_strand_id
1 'polypeptide(L)'
;IKNDTIPSPTTLNLSLKQLPSSQIAKRSVALSTLKTFLYSRGHNYSFEMSSPITAETSCSRISPYLAFGQISVREAYQISEKYARGLGNNNKKYSKSLRSFSSRLRWHCHFIQKLEDQPSIETHTLHSSFENLRPSLCDPKVLEAWETGMTGYPMIDACMRYLNATGWLNFRMRAMLVSFASYHLWLDWRLTAKHLAQQFLDYEPGIHYSQIQMQS
;
A
#
# COMPACT_ATOMS: atom_id res chain seq x y z
N ILE A 1 36.76 -9.31 -1.14
CA ILE A 1 35.77 -8.52 -0.39
C ILE A 1 35.44 -9.31 0.85
N LYS A 2 35.81 -8.83 2.05
CA LYS A 2 35.34 -9.44 3.31
C LYS A 2 33.85 -9.22 3.39
N ASN A 3 33.06 -10.28 3.51
CA ASN A 3 31.65 -10.16 3.79
C ASN A 3 31.48 -9.67 5.21
N ASP A 4 30.99 -8.44 5.38
CA ASP A 4 30.56 -7.93 6.68
C ASP A 4 29.33 -8.71 7.13
N THR A 5 29.26 -8.99 8.44
CA THR A 5 28.07 -9.60 9.02
C THR A 5 26.90 -8.62 8.97
N ILE A 6 25.75 -9.09 8.53
CA ILE A 6 24.52 -8.30 8.54
C ILE A 6 24.22 -7.90 9.99
N PRO A 7 24.12 -6.61 10.31
CA PRO A 7 23.85 -6.16 11.67
C PRO A 7 22.48 -6.64 12.14
N SER A 8 22.39 -7.00 13.42
CA SER A 8 21.11 -7.36 14.03
C SER A 8 20.19 -6.13 14.16
N PRO A 9 18.87 -6.30 14.19
CA PRO A 9 17.95 -5.19 14.44
C PRO A 9 18.27 -4.42 15.74
N THR A 10 18.69 -5.11 16.79
CA THR A 10 19.10 -4.50 18.05
C THR A 10 20.35 -3.63 17.90
N THR A 11 21.31 -4.06 17.08
CA THR A 11 22.51 -3.26 16.75
C THR A 11 22.15 -1.96 16.01
N LEU A 12 21.05 -1.97 15.28
CA LEU A 12 20.52 -0.81 14.55
C LEU A 12 19.51 0.00 15.37
N ASN A 13 19.31 -0.29 16.65
CA ASN A 13 18.30 0.32 17.51
C ASN A 13 16.88 0.22 16.94
N LEU A 14 16.57 -0.86 16.19
CA LEU A 14 15.25 -1.11 15.64
C LEU A 14 14.43 -1.96 16.61
N SER A 15 13.24 -1.48 16.96
CA SER A 15 12.26 -2.29 17.67
C SER A 15 11.55 -3.22 16.67
N LEU A 16 11.62 -4.54 16.90
CA LEU A 16 10.89 -5.51 16.11
C LEU A 16 9.44 -5.60 16.63
N LYS A 17 8.51 -5.01 15.89
CA LYS A 17 7.08 -5.26 16.09
C LYS A 17 6.67 -6.43 15.20
N GLN A 18 6.42 -7.58 15.79
CA GLN A 18 5.83 -8.70 15.04
C GLN A 18 4.36 -8.42 14.78
N LEU A 19 3.97 -8.44 13.51
CA LEU A 19 2.57 -8.37 13.13
C LEU A 19 1.96 -9.77 13.19
N PRO A 20 0.79 -9.97 13.83
CA PRO A 20 0.19 -11.29 14.04
C PRO A 20 -0.10 -12.06 12.74
N SER A 21 -0.36 -11.35 11.64
CA SER A 21 -0.79 -11.92 10.35
C SER A 21 -0.01 -11.36 9.17
N SER A 22 1.31 -11.14 9.32
CA SER A 22 2.14 -10.62 8.24
C SER A 22 2.41 -11.65 7.15
N GLN A 23 2.62 -11.16 5.92
CA GLN A 23 3.03 -12.01 4.80
C GLN A 23 4.49 -12.47 4.95
N ILE A 24 4.76 -13.74 4.62
CA ILE A 24 6.11 -14.30 4.72
C ILE A 24 7.01 -13.71 3.63
N ALA A 25 8.11 -13.08 4.04
CA ALA A 25 9.09 -12.44 3.17
C ALA A 25 10.00 -13.46 2.48
N LYS A 26 9.56 -14.03 1.35
CA LYS A 26 10.33 -15.00 0.56
C LYS A 26 9.96 -14.93 -0.92
N ARG A 27 10.97 -14.94 -1.83
CA ARG A 27 10.73 -14.92 -3.27
C ARG A 27 9.82 -16.05 -3.77
N SER A 28 10.00 -17.27 -3.29
CA SER A 28 9.15 -18.40 -3.67
C SER A 28 7.67 -18.16 -3.29
N VAL A 29 7.43 -17.53 -2.13
CA VAL A 29 6.08 -17.14 -1.69
C VAL A 29 5.52 -16.02 -2.56
N ALA A 30 6.33 -15.03 -2.95
CA ALA A 30 5.94 -13.96 -3.88
C ALA A 30 5.43 -14.54 -5.21
N LEU A 31 6.20 -15.44 -5.81
CA LEU A 31 5.83 -16.10 -7.07
C LEU A 31 4.59 -16.99 -6.92
N SER A 32 4.47 -17.73 -5.82
CA SER A 32 3.27 -18.52 -5.51
C SER A 32 2.04 -17.63 -5.34
N THR A 33 2.18 -16.50 -4.64
CA THR A 33 1.11 -15.51 -4.43
C THR A 33 0.65 -14.91 -5.76
N LEU A 34 1.58 -14.52 -6.64
CA LEU A 34 1.25 -14.05 -7.98
C LEU A 34 0.55 -15.15 -8.79
N LYS A 35 1.05 -16.38 -8.75
CA LYS A 35 0.49 -17.53 -9.45
C LYS A 35 -0.95 -17.81 -9.01
N THR A 36 -1.23 -17.87 -7.70
CA THR A 36 -2.60 -18.07 -7.20
C THR A 36 -3.54 -16.95 -7.62
N PHE A 37 -3.07 -15.71 -7.67
CA PHE A 37 -3.84 -14.59 -8.20
C PHE A 37 -4.17 -14.79 -9.68
N LEU A 38 -3.20 -15.10 -10.52
CA LEU A 38 -3.38 -15.28 -11.95
C LEU A 38 -4.24 -16.49 -12.31
N TYR A 39 -4.18 -17.59 -11.58
CA TYR A 39 -4.89 -18.82 -11.94
C TYR A 39 -6.25 -18.99 -11.24
N SER A 40 -6.50 -18.25 -10.15
CA SER A 40 -7.70 -18.46 -9.32
C SER A 40 -8.28 -17.15 -8.79
N ARG A 41 -7.60 -16.50 -7.82
CA ARG A 41 -8.16 -15.41 -7.02
C ARG A 41 -8.52 -14.14 -7.81
N GLY A 42 -7.79 -13.85 -8.89
CA GLY A 42 -7.89 -12.61 -9.64
C GLY A 42 -9.07 -12.51 -10.61
N HIS A 43 -9.92 -13.54 -10.75
CA HIS A 43 -11.01 -13.55 -11.73
C HIS A 43 -11.95 -12.33 -11.61
N ASN A 44 -12.30 -11.98 -10.39
CA ASN A 44 -13.20 -10.87 -10.09
C ASN A 44 -12.48 -9.59 -9.65
N TYR A 45 -11.15 -9.53 -9.76
CA TYR A 45 -10.34 -8.43 -9.23
C TYR A 45 -10.88 -7.03 -9.58
N SER A 46 -11.27 -6.79 -10.84
CA SER A 46 -11.76 -5.49 -11.28
C SER A 46 -13.06 -5.03 -10.58
N PHE A 47 -13.82 -5.94 -10.01
CA PHE A 47 -15.08 -5.66 -9.31
C PHE A 47 -14.90 -5.65 -7.78
N GLU A 48 -14.00 -6.49 -7.27
CA GLU A 48 -13.87 -6.80 -5.85
C GLU A 48 -12.73 -6.04 -5.17
N MET A 49 -11.77 -5.48 -5.92
CA MET A 49 -10.58 -4.81 -5.39
C MET A 49 -10.88 -3.59 -4.50
N SER A 50 -12.06 -3.00 -4.62
CA SER A 50 -12.44 -1.80 -3.86
C SER A 50 -13.19 -2.12 -2.56
N SER A 51 -13.72 -3.32 -2.41
CA SER A 51 -14.43 -3.75 -1.19
C SER A 51 -13.43 -4.17 -0.10
N PRO A 52 -13.60 -3.75 1.15
CA PRO A 52 -12.75 -4.19 2.25
C PRO A 52 -12.87 -5.70 2.54
N ILE A 53 -14.03 -6.29 2.25
CA ILE A 53 -14.30 -7.71 2.53
C ILE A 53 -13.69 -8.60 1.46
N THR A 54 -13.91 -8.31 0.17
CA THR A 54 -13.48 -9.19 -0.94
C THR A 54 -12.06 -8.92 -1.41
N ALA A 55 -11.54 -7.71 -1.19
CA ALA A 55 -10.21 -7.34 -1.66
C ALA A 55 -9.08 -8.19 -1.04
N GLU A 56 -9.25 -8.69 0.18
CA GLU A 56 -8.25 -9.53 0.83
C GLU A 56 -7.93 -10.79 0.02
N THR A 57 -8.94 -11.41 -0.56
CA THR A 57 -8.81 -12.62 -1.38
C THR A 57 -8.60 -12.31 -2.85
N SER A 58 -9.28 -11.31 -3.40
CA SER A 58 -9.31 -11.00 -4.84
C SER A 58 -8.14 -10.12 -5.31
N CYS A 59 -7.47 -9.37 -4.42
CA CYS A 59 -6.26 -8.63 -4.76
C CYS A 59 -5.04 -9.53 -4.90
N SER A 60 -4.05 -9.08 -5.66
CA SER A 60 -2.83 -9.85 -5.93
C SER A 60 -2.00 -10.12 -4.68
N ARG A 61 -1.99 -9.20 -3.73
CA ARG A 61 -1.21 -9.26 -2.48
C ARG A 61 0.31 -9.31 -2.71
N ILE A 62 0.79 -8.83 -3.87
CA ILE A 62 2.24 -8.85 -4.19
C ILE A 62 2.96 -7.55 -3.85
N SER A 63 2.27 -6.50 -3.42
CA SER A 63 2.87 -5.19 -3.14
C SER A 63 4.03 -5.24 -2.12
N PRO A 64 3.99 -5.98 -1.01
CA PRO A 64 5.13 -6.09 -0.12
C PRO A 64 6.37 -6.72 -0.80
N TYR A 65 6.14 -7.70 -1.66
CA TYR A 65 7.23 -8.36 -2.38
C TYR A 65 7.87 -7.47 -3.45
N LEU A 66 7.10 -6.53 -4.01
CA LEU A 66 7.62 -5.50 -4.93
C LEU A 66 8.43 -4.47 -4.16
N ALA A 67 7.93 -3.97 -3.03
CA ALA A 67 8.60 -2.98 -2.20
C ALA A 67 9.97 -3.46 -1.70
N PHE A 68 10.08 -4.73 -1.30
CA PHE A 68 11.34 -5.34 -0.86
C PHE A 68 12.17 -6.02 -1.98
N GLY A 69 11.81 -5.83 -3.25
CA GLY A 69 12.58 -6.34 -4.39
C GLY A 69 12.64 -7.86 -4.51
N GLN A 70 11.77 -8.60 -3.83
CA GLN A 70 11.72 -10.07 -3.90
C GLN A 70 11.21 -10.57 -5.25
N ILE A 71 10.41 -9.77 -5.92
CA ILE A 71 9.98 -9.89 -7.32
C ILE A 71 9.98 -8.49 -7.93
N SER A 72 10.48 -8.35 -9.15
CA SER A 72 10.46 -7.05 -9.82
C SER A 72 9.10 -6.76 -10.47
N VAL A 73 8.76 -5.47 -10.60
CA VAL A 73 7.55 -5.03 -11.32
C VAL A 73 7.56 -5.55 -12.77
N ARG A 74 8.73 -5.53 -13.42
CA ARG A 74 8.93 -6.06 -14.78
C ARG A 74 8.58 -7.55 -14.85
N GLU A 75 9.10 -8.35 -13.92
CA GLU A 75 8.84 -9.78 -13.86
C GLU A 75 7.34 -10.06 -13.63
N ALA A 76 6.73 -9.39 -12.65
CA ALA A 76 5.30 -9.53 -12.37
C ALA A 76 4.44 -9.17 -13.59
N TYR A 77 4.79 -8.08 -14.29
CA TYR A 77 4.12 -7.65 -15.50
C TYR A 77 4.25 -8.67 -16.63
N GLN A 78 5.48 -9.15 -16.92
CA GLN A 78 5.73 -10.11 -18.00
C GLN A 78 5.01 -11.44 -17.76
N ILE A 79 5.02 -11.96 -16.53
CA ILE A 79 4.28 -13.18 -16.16
C ILE A 79 2.77 -12.97 -16.40
N SER A 80 2.24 -11.83 -15.97
CA SER A 80 0.81 -11.52 -16.10
C SER A 80 0.38 -11.37 -17.55
N GLU A 81 1.17 -10.68 -18.38
CA GLU A 81 0.90 -10.53 -19.82
C GLU A 81 0.99 -11.85 -20.58
N LYS A 82 2.00 -12.68 -20.25
CA LYS A 82 2.11 -14.02 -20.83
C LYS A 82 0.88 -14.86 -20.52
N TYR A 83 0.41 -14.81 -19.28
CA TYR A 83 -0.80 -15.53 -18.86
C TYR A 83 -2.05 -14.99 -19.58
N ALA A 84 -2.21 -13.66 -19.64
CA ALA A 84 -3.35 -13.02 -20.29
C ALA A 84 -3.47 -13.37 -21.77
N ARG A 85 -2.34 -13.44 -22.49
CA ARG A 85 -2.32 -13.88 -23.92
C ARG A 85 -2.75 -15.33 -24.10
N GLY A 86 -2.45 -16.20 -23.13
CA GLY A 86 -2.84 -17.61 -23.15
C GLY A 86 -4.32 -17.86 -22.92
N LEU A 87 -5.07 -16.90 -22.36
CA LEU A 87 -6.51 -17.07 -22.04
C LEU A 87 -7.42 -17.05 -23.28
N GLY A 88 -6.96 -16.55 -24.41
CA GLY A 88 -7.79 -16.36 -25.60
C GLY A 88 -8.98 -15.38 -25.39
N ASN A 89 -9.87 -15.32 -26.39
CA ASN A 89 -10.99 -14.37 -26.39
C ASN A 89 -12.20 -14.81 -25.54
N ASN A 90 -12.19 -16.01 -24.99
CA ASN A 90 -13.40 -16.62 -24.40
C ASN A 90 -13.73 -16.12 -22.98
N ASN A 91 -12.83 -15.36 -22.33
CA ASN A 91 -13.06 -14.90 -20.96
C ASN A 91 -12.88 -13.38 -20.81
N LYS A 92 -13.80 -12.61 -21.41
CA LYS A 92 -13.77 -11.13 -21.41
C LYS A 92 -13.71 -10.51 -20.00
N LYS A 93 -14.43 -11.09 -19.04
CA LYS A 93 -14.46 -10.60 -17.65
C LYS A 93 -13.08 -10.73 -17.00
N TYR A 94 -12.45 -11.88 -17.16
CA TYR A 94 -11.14 -12.12 -16.60
C TYR A 94 -10.04 -11.30 -17.29
N SER A 95 -10.10 -11.17 -18.60
CA SER A 95 -9.20 -10.28 -19.36
C SER A 95 -9.29 -8.82 -18.88
N LYS A 96 -10.49 -8.35 -18.50
CA LYS A 96 -10.66 -7.02 -17.88
C LYS A 96 -9.95 -6.94 -16.53
N SER A 97 -10.07 -7.94 -15.67
CA SER A 97 -9.38 -7.99 -14.38
C SER A 97 -7.85 -7.98 -14.53
N LEU A 98 -7.30 -8.75 -15.46
CA LEU A 98 -5.86 -8.77 -15.72
C LEU A 98 -5.35 -7.44 -16.31
N ARG A 99 -6.08 -6.82 -17.22
CA ARG A 99 -5.74 -5.48 -17.73
C ARG A 99 -5.75 -4.44 -16.64
N SER A 100 -6.73 -4.49 -15.74
CA SER A 100 -6.79 -3.61 -14.57
C SER A 100 -5.57 -3.81 -13.66
N PHE A 101 -5.17 -5.05 -13.42
CA PHE A 101 -3.97 -5.37 -12.64
C PHE A 101 -2.68 -4.87 -13.33
N SER A 102 -2.49 -5.17 -14.62
CA SER A 102 -1.33 -4.69 -15.40
C SER A 102 -1.25 -3.15 -15.41
N SER A 103 -2.38 -2.46 -15.46
CA SER A 103 -2.44 -1.00 -15.33
C SER A 103 -1.91 -0.53 -13.98
N ARG A 104 -2.23 -1.23 -12.87
CA ARG A 104 -1.73 -0.87 -11.54
C ARG A 104 -0.21 -1.03 -11.41
N LEU A 105 0.38 -2.03 -12.05
CA LEU A 105 1.84 -2.18 -12.09
C LEU A 105 2.53 -1.00 -12.81
N ARG A 106 1.90 -0.41 -13.82
CA ARG A 106 2.42 0.81 -14.49
C ARG A 106 2.30 2.03 -13.58
N TRP A 107 1.20 2.18 -12.85
CA TRP A 107 1.04 3.25 -11.87
C TRP A 107 2.11 3.20 -10.78
N HIS A 108 2.55 2.02 -10.37
CA HIS A 108 3.65 1.85 -9.43
C HIS A 108 4.92 2.58 -9.93
N CYS A 109 5.34 2.34 -11.17
CA CYS A 109 6.51 3.01 -11.75
C CYS A 109 6.31 4.52 -11.87
N HIS A 110 5.11 4.97 -12.25
CA HIS A 110 4.80 6.40 -12.38
C HIS A 110 5.00 7.16 -11.07
N PHE A 111 4.54 6.62 -9.94
CA PHE A 111 4.71 7.30 -8.64
C PHE A 111 6.15 7.30 -8.14
N ILE A 112 6.93 6.28 -8.45
CA ILE A 112 8.37 6.26 -8.13
C ILE A 112 9.09 7.36 -8.92
N GLN A 113 8.83 7.46 -10.23
CA GLN A 113 9.38 8.53 -11.07
C GLN A 113 8.98 9.92 -10.57
N LYS A 114 7.75 10.09 -10.09
CA LYS A 114 7.31 11.36 -9.52
C LYS A 114 8.13 11.79 -8.31
N LEU A 115 8.55 10.85 -7.45
CA LEU A 115 9.45 11.15 -6.34
C LEU A 115 10.87 11.51 -6.82
N GLU A 116 11.38 10.83 -7.86
CA GLU A 116 12.67 11.17 -8.48
C GLU A 116 12.65 12.60 -9.05
N ASP A 117 11.58 12.98 -9.72
CA ASP A 117 11.42 14.31 -10.31
C ASP A 117 11.24 15.41 -9.25
N GLN A 118 10.59 15.09 -8.14
CA GLN A 118 10.24 16.02 -7.07
C GLN A 118 10.43 15.40 -5.67
N PRO A 119 11.69 15.26 -5.18
CA PRO A 119 11.96 14.66 -3.86
C PRO A 119 11.29 15.39 -2.69
N SER A 120 11.02 16.68 -2.85
CA SER A 120 10.38 17.51 -1.81
C SER A 120 8.96 17.07 -1.41
N ILE A 121 8.31 16.20 -2.19
CA ILE A 121 6.97 15.69 -1.83
C ILE A 121 6.92 14.91 -0.53
N GLU A 122 8.04 14.47 0.00
CA GLU A 122 8.12 13.83 1.32
C GLU A 122 7.85 14.81 2.47
N THR A 123 8.14 16.09 2.27
CA THR A 123 8.13 17.10 3.34
C THR A 123 7.28 18.32 3.02
N HIS A 124 7.05 18.60 1.73
CA HIS A 124 6.29 19.75 1.24
C HIS A 124 5.07 19.30 0.46
N THR A 125 4.04 20.13 0.42
CA THR A 125 2.83 19.85 -0.35
C THR A 125 3.12 19.87 -1.86
N LEU A 126 2.42 19.02 -2.60
CA LEU A 126 2.49 18.95 -4.07
C LEU A 126 2.15 20.30 -4.72
N HIS A 127 1.27 21.08 -4.09
CA HIS A 127 0.89 22.39 -4.54
C HIS A 127 1.09 23.40 -3.42
N SER A 128 1.94 24.40 -3.63
CA SER A 128 2.37 25.37 -2.60
C SER A 128 1.22 26.13 -1.92
N SER A 129 0.11 26.33 -2.62
CA SER A 129 -1.08 27.00 -2.05
C SER A 129 -1.71 26.21 -0.88
N PHE A 130 -1.42 24.94 -0.72
CA PHE A 130 -1.91 24.11 0.40
C PHE A 130 -0.89 23.96 1.51
N GLU A 131 0.29 24.58 1.38
CA GLU A 131 1.26 24.61 2.46
C GLU A 131 0.66 25.38 3.64
N ASN A 132 0.76 24.82 4.84
CA ASN A 132 0.19 25.37 6.06
C ASN A 132 -1.37 25.51 6.09
N LEU A 133 -2.08 24.79 5.21
CA LEU A 133 -3.56 24.78 5.25
C LEU A 133 -4.10 24.24 6.57
N ARG A 134 -3.41 23.29 7.16
CA ARG A 134 -3.76 22.68 8.45
C ARG A 134 -2.69 22.92 9.49
N PRO A 135 -3.07 23.03 10.78
CA PRO A 135 -2.08 23.21 11.84
C PRO A 135 -1.16 21.99 11.94
N SER A 136 0.13 22.25 12.07
CA SER A 136 1.13 21.19 12.31
C SER A 136 1.00 20.57 13.70
N LEU A 137 0.34 21.25 14.63
CA LEU A 137 0.01 20.76 15.97
C LEU A 137 -1.47 20.40 16.03
N CYS A 138 -1.75 19.20 16.52
CA CYS A 138 -3.12 18.71 16.73
C CYS A 138 -3.28 18.25 18.19
N ASP A 139 -4.53 18.02 18.61
CA ASP A 139 -4.77 17.32 19.88
C ASP A 139 -4.22 15.89 19.76
N PRO A 140 -3.24 15.51 20.59
CA PRO A 140 -2.65 14.17 20.56
C PRO A 140 -3.67 13.06 20.71
N LYS A 141 -4.76 13.28 21.48
CA LYS A 141 -5.82 12.29 21.68
C LYS A 141 -6.60 11.99 20.39
N VAL A 142 -6.80 13.00 19.54
CA VAL A 142 -7.47 12.83 18.24
C VAL A 142 -6.59 12.00 17.30
N LEU A 143 -5.31 12.30 17.26
CA LEU A 143 -4.36 11.53 16.45
C LEU A 143 -4.25 10.08 16.96
N GLU A 144 -4.06 9.88 18.26
CA GLU A 144 -3.98 8.56 18.89
C GLU A 144 -5.25 7.73 18.64
N ALA A 145 -6.44 8.34 18.77
CA ALA A 145 -7.70 7.66 18.49
C ALA A 145 -7.77 7.16 17.04
N TRP A 146 -7.28 7.95 16.09
CA TRP A 146 -7.21 7.53 14.69
C TRP A 146 -6.15 6.43 14.47
N GLU A 147 -4.96 6.57 15.02
CA GLU A 147 -3.86 5.61 14.91
C GLU A 147 -4.21 4.24 15.52
N THR A 148 -5.00 4.23 16.58
CA THR A 148 -5.41 3.01 17.29
C THR A 148 -6.74 2.43 16.80
N GLY A 149 -7.47 3.15 15.94
CA GLY A 149 -8.79 2.76 15.48
C GLY A 149 -9.86 2.83 16.58
N MET A 150 -9.86 3.94 17.31
CA MET A 150 -10.77 4.24 18.42
C MET A 150 -11.49 5.59 18.23
N THR A 151 -11.77 5.93 16.98
CA THR A 151 -12.43 7.19 16.61
C THR A 151 -13.92 7.21 16.91
N GLY A 152 -14.54 6.03 17.12
CA GLY A 152 -15.99 5.87 17.24
C GLY A 152 -16.71 5.72 15.89
N TYR A 153 -15.99 5.80 14.78
CA TYR A 153 -16.54 5.54 13.43
C TYR A 153 -16.23 4.10 13.01
N PRO A 154 -17.21 3.18 13.03
CA PRO A 154 -16.96 1.74 12.94
C PRO A 154 -16.13 1.31 11.74
N MET A 155 -16.37 1.90 10.57
CA MET A 155 -15.65 1.56 9.33
C MET A 155 -14.19 2.03 9.36
N ILE A 156 -13.93 3.22 9.89
CA ILE A 156 -12.58 3.77 10.07
C ILE A 156 -11.81 2.91 11.05
N ASP A 157 -12.42 2.65 12.21
CA ASP A 157 -11.80 1.89 13.29
C ASP A 157 -11.49 0.46 12.87
N ALA A 158 -12.42 -0.20 12.17
CA ALA A 158 -12.20 -1.55 11.66
C ALA A 158 -11.02 -1.60 10.66
N CYS A 159 -10.95 -0.64 9.73
CA CYS A 159 -9.88 -0.57 8.74
C CYS A 159 -8.52 -0.28 9.39
N MET A 160 -8.47 0.64 10.38
CA MET A 160 -7.21 0.94 11.06
C MET A 160 -6.74 -0.24 11.91
N ARG A 161 -7.62 -0.87 12.67
CA ARG A 161 -7.28 -2.08 13.45
C ARG A 161 -6.82 -3.24 12.56
N TYR A 162 -7.47 -3.42 11.41
CA TYR A 162 -7.05 -4.42 10.43
C TYR A 162 -5.65 -4.11 9.87
N LEU A 163 -5.38 -2.84 9.53
CA LEU A 163 -4.04 -2.40 9.10
C LEU A 163 -2.99 -2.66 10.19
N ASN A 164 -3.27 -2.28 11.44
CA ASN A 164 -2.36 -2.47 12.57
C ASN A 164 -2.06 -3.95 12.86
N ALA A 165 -2.99 -4.85 12.55
CA ALA A 165 -2.83 -6.29 12.74
C ALA A 165 -2.11 -6.99 11.58
N THR A 166 -2.31 -6.52 10.34
CA THR A 166 -1.87 -7.24 9.13
C THR A 166 -0.80 -6.53 8.32
N GLY A 167 -0.62 -5.22 8.53
CA GLY A 167 0.25 -4.37 7.72
C GLY A 167 -0.23 -4.15 6.29
N TRP A 168 -1.47 -4.52 5.97
CA TRP A 168 -2.02 -4.38 4.62
C TRP A 168 -3.45 -3.85 4.64
N LEU A 169 -3.77 -3.06 3.61
CA LEU A 169 -5.12 -2.58 3.36
C LEU A 169 -5.29 -2.34 1.86
N ASN A 170 -6.47 -2.56 1.30
CA ASN A 170 -6.72 -2.25 -0.09
C ASN A 170 -6.75 -0.74 -0.34
N PHE A 171 -6.48 -0.32 -1.57
CA PHE A 171 -6.30 1.09 -1.93
C PHE A 171 -7.48 1.98 -1.50
N ARG A 172 -8.71 1.55 -1.73
CA ARG A 172 -9.90 2.36 -1.41
C ARG A 172 -10.01 2.66 0.08
N MET A 173 -9.67 1.71 0.92
CA MET A 173 -9.68 1.90 2.37
C MET A 173 -8.51 2.75 2.85
N ARG A 174 -7.34 2.65 2.22
CA ARG A 174 -6.22 3.58 2.49
C ARG A 174 -6.63 5.03 2.22
N ALA A 175 -7.24 5.27 1.05
CA ALA A 175 -7.75 6.59 0.69
C ALA A 175 -8.79 7.11 1.69
N MET A 176 -9.70 6.25 2.13
CA MET A 176 -10.70 6.61 3.14
C MET A 176 -10.07 7.00 4.48
N LEU A 177 -9.08 6.25 4.98
CA LEU A 177 -8.40 6.57 6.24
C LEU A 177 -7.73 7.94 6.17
N VAL A 178 -7.05 8.25 5.05
CA VAL A 178 -6.39 9.54 4.85
C VAL A 178 -7.41 10.67 4.73
N SER A 179 -8.44 10.50 3.89
CA SER A 179 -9.48 11.52 3.72
C SER A 179 -10.23 11.80 5.02
N PHE A 180 -10.53 10.77 5.81
CA PHE A 180 -11.15 10.96 7.12
C PHE A 180 -10.28 11.78 8.06
N ALA A 181 -9.00 11.43 8.19
CA ALA A 181 -8.06 12.17 9.03
C ALA A 181 -7.93 13.62 8.58
N SER A 182 -7.84 13.87 7.27
CA SER A 182 -7.60 15.19 6.72
C SER A 182 -8.84 16.10 6.71
N TYR A 183 -10.02 15.57 6.38
CA TYR A 183 -11.22 16.38 6.22
C TYR A 183 -12.18 16.36 7.42
N HIS A 184 -12.21 15.29 8.19
CA HIS A 184 -13.11 15.18 9.36
C HIS A 184 -12.38 15.49 10.68
N LEU A 185 -11.12 15.05 10.81
CA LEU A 185 -10.31 15.34 11.98
C LEU A 185 -9.42 16.56 11.81
N TRP A 186 -9.33 17.13 10.61
CA TRP A 186 -8.54 18.30 10.22
C TRP A 186 -7.04 18.16 10.54
N LEU A 187 -6.51 16.91 10.44
CA LEU A 187 -5.11 16.61 10.71
C LEU A 187 -4.23 16.96 9.49
N ASP A 188 -3.03 17.48 9.76
CA ASP A 188 -2.01 17.65 8.72
C ASP A 188 -1.56 16.28 8.20
N TRP A 189 -1.43 16.17 6.88
CA TRP A 189 -1.05 14.92 6.21
C TRP A 189 0.30 14.37 6.67
N ARG A 190 1.24 15.21 7.11
CA ARG A 190 2.57 14.79 7.59
C ARG A 190 2.47 13.93 8.84
N LEU A 191 1.52 14.23 9.72
CA LEU A 191 1.27 13.44 10.93
C LEU A 191 0.77 12.05 10.57
N THR A 192 -0.24 12.00 9.71
CA THR A 192 -0.87 10.73 9.30
C THR A 192 0.03 9.90 8.39
N ALA A 193 0.82 10.53 7.52
CA ALA A 193 1.79 9.86 6.65
C ALA A 193 2.83 9.09 7.43
N LYS A 194 3.38 9.68 8.51
CA LYS A 194 4.38 9.04 9.35
C LYS A 194 3.86 7.74 9.98
N HIS A 195 2.66 7.78 10.55
CA HIS A 195 2.04 6.59 11.14
C HIS A 195 1.79 5.51 10.07
N LEU A 196 1.17 5.85 8.96
CA LEU A 196 0.86 4.90 7.90
C LEU A 196 2.11 4.29 7.26
N ALA A 197 3.20 5.07 7.11
CA ALA A 197 4.48 4.55 6.64
C ALA A 197 5.02 3.42 7.52
N GLN A 198 4.83 3.53 8.83
CA GLN A 198 5.27 2.52 9.80
C GLN A 198 4.36 1.26 9.82
N GLN A 199 3.11 1.40 9.39
CA GLN A 199 2.15 0.28 9.41
C GLN A 199 2.15 -0.52 8.10
N PHE A 200 2.37 0.11 6.94
CA PHE A 200 2.30 -0.60 5.66
C PHE A 200 3.51 -1.48 5.40
N LEU A 201 3.31 -2.79 5.24
CA LEU A 201 4.34 -3.75 4.78
C LEU A 201 4.84 -3.46 3.36
N ASP A 202 4.05 -2.76 2.57
CA ASP A 202 4.36 -2.39 1.20
C ASP A 202 4.70 -0.90 1.09
N TYR A 203 5.23 -0.30 2.17
CA TYR A 203 5.67 1.09 2.13
C TYR A 203 6.70 1.29 1.02
N GLU A 204 6.42 2.29 0.20
CA GLU A 204 7.30 2.78 -0.86
C GLU A 204 7.08 4.30 -0.95
N PRO A 205 8.12 5.12 -0.74
CA PRO A 205 7.95 6.56 -0.51
C PRO A 205 7.29 7.29 -1.68
N GLY A 206 7.62 6.96 -2.93
CA GLY A 206 7.03 7.61 -4.10
C GLY A 206 5.52 7.39 -4.19
N ILE A 207 5.06 6.18 -3.92
CA ILE A 207 3.63 5.86 -3.90
C ILE A 207 2.98 6.47 -2.66
N HIS A 208 3.61 6.30 -1.50
CA HIS A 208 3.06 6.69 -0.21
C HIS A 208 2.75 8.18 -0.15
N TYR A 209 3.75 9.04 -0.29
CA TYR A 209 3.56 10.48 -0.16
C TYR A 209 2.69 11.07 -1.26
N SER A 210 2.84 10.60 -2.50
CA SER A 210 1.95 11.01 -3.59
C SER A 210 0.49 10.67 -3.29
N GLN A 211 0.20 9.45 -2.81
CA GLN A 211 -1.17 9.03 -2.53
C GLN A 211 -1.75 9.70 -1.28
N ILE A 212 -0.96 9.88 -0.22
CA ILE A 212 -1.40 10.61 0.97
C ILE A 212 -1.84 12.02 0.57
N GLN A 213 -0.99 12.77 -0.13
CA GLN A 213 -1.30 14.15 -0.50
C GLN A 213 -2.45 14.28 -1.52
N MET A 214 -2.67 13.28 -2.37
CA MET A 214 -3.81 13.26 -3.28
C MET A 214 -5.16 13.03 -2.57
N GLN A 215 -5.15 12.52 -1.34
CA GLN A 215 -6.34 12.19 -0.56
C GLN A 215 -6.56 13.13 0.62
N SER A 216 -5.59 14.00 0.91
CA SER A 216 -5.62 14.96 2.04
C SER A 216 -6.19 16.32 1.68
#